data_c8dec9e5d88c214c3b631c7a6dbd5a6a
#
_entry.id   c8dec9e5d88c214c3b631c7a6dbd5a6a
#
_cell.length_a   1.000
_cell.length_b   1.000
_cell.length_c   1.000
_cell.angle_alpha   90.00
_cell.angle_beta   90.00
_cell.angle_gamma   90.00
#
_symmetry.space_group_name_H-M   'P 1'
#
loop_
_entity.id
_entity.type
_entity.pdbx_description
1 polymer ?
#
loop_
_entity_poly.entity_id
_entity_poly.type
_entity_poly.pdbx_seq_one_letter_code
_entity_poly.pdbx_strand_id
1 'polypeptide(L)'
;MGNFYEDNKDIAATIDALDLSEVATLLEENFRFADEYDFAPKDAASAIDNYKRALSLCGDICANRIAPTAEETDKVGNVLNEDGTVTYTPGIRLAIKLLGGSGLMGATIPYRLGGLNMPCVVLTALNDIVSRADASLMNMFGLQGIAETINAFADEELKQKYVPKLVTGEYTGAMVLTEPDAGSDLQSVKVSAHQDADGNWFVNGVKRFITNGCGDVLIVLARTEPEFSDGRGLSCLLVEKGPQVKVRRLEHKLGINGSPTCELVFNEAPAKLIGQRKRGLITYIMALMNGARMGIAAQATGIGEAAYRAARDYASSRKQFGTTIDAFPAVRELLADMSVDVQASRALAYFAAKCVDLEAGLSRAFEKAKGTPEAPALRARMKRYAGFNKMLTPMAKYFGSEMSMRVSNSAVAVLGGSGYMKDYPVERYLRDARITTIYEGTSQLQVVAAIAGVTGGTVAAVLDEILGAGWSPAHPRMTALLAELDVALQAVKDHAASKDYHDYSARRLVDAGIALIVAALFVKLAEKGVAGKDAALTHWLNAELPRARAGLERVKSGYMGPVADFEALAPAVVTD
;
A
#
# COMPACT_ATOMS: atom_id res chain seq x y z
N MET A 1 9.67 3.64 28.19
CA MET A 1 9.23 2.77 27.10
C MET A 1 8.59 3.64 26.05
N GLY A 2 8.92 3.45 24.78
CA GLY A 2 8.31 4.20 23.67
C GLY A 2 7.03 3.55 23.20
N ASN A 3 6.18 4.33 22.48
CA ASN A 3 5.01 3.80 21.79
C ASN A 3 4.88 4.51 20.44
N PHE A 4 4.98 3.80 19.33
CA PHE A 4 5.04 4.38 18.00
C PHE A 4 3.71 4.99 17.51
N TYR A 5 2.61 4.68 18.16
CA TYR A 5 1.33 5.36 17.95
C TYR A 5 1.24 6.64 18.80
N GLU A 6 1.55 6.56 20.08
CA GLU A 6 1.37 7.68 21.02
C GLU A 6 2.41 8.78 20.83
N ASP A 7 3.63 8.45 20.40
CA ASP A 7 4.66 9.44 20.06
C ASP A 7 4.43 10.10 18.68
N ASN A 8 3.48 9.56 17.89
CA ASN A 8 3.13 10.10 16.57
C ASN A 8 1.74 10.74 16.57
N LYS A 9 1.70 11.99 17.02
CA LYS A 9 0.43 12.76 17.06
C LYS A 9 -0.25 12.91 15.71
N ASP A 10 0.49 12.79 14.60
CA ASP A 10 -0.06 12.90 13.26
C ASP A 10 -0.93 11.68 12.88
N ILE A 11 -0.55 10.46 13.30
CA ILE A 11 -1.39 9.26 13.11
C ILE A 11 -2.72 9.44 13.83
N ALA A 12 -2.68 9.74 15.13
CA ALA A 12 -3.88 9.89 15.95
C ALA A 12 -4.79 11.00 15.42
N ALA A 13 -4.23 12.17 15.13
CA ALA A 13 -4.97 13.31 14.63
C ALA A 13 -5.59 13.07 13.24
N THR A 14 -4.89 12.36 12.35
CA THR A 14 -5.42 12.01 11.02
C THR A 14 -6.58 11.04 11.14
N ILE A 15 -6.48 10.01 11.99
CA ILE A 15 -7.58 9.07 12.26
C ILE A 15 -8.81 9.80 12.83
N ASP A 16 -8.61 10.69 13.81
CA ASP A 16 -9.69 11.46 14.42
C ASP A 16 -10.37 12.42 13.42
N ALA A 17 -9.59 13.04 12.55
CA ALA A 17 -10.10 13.97 11.55
C ALA A 17 -10.91 13.29 10.43
N LEU A 18 -10.63 12.02 10.14
CA LEU A 18 -11.34 11.27 9.10
C LEU A 18 -12.79 10.93 9.46
N ASP A 19 -13.18 11.00 10.74
CA ASP A 19 -14.49 10.57 11.22
C ASP A 19 -14.89 9.18 10.69
N LEU A 20 -14.59 8.15 11.46
CA LEU A 20 -14.82 6.76 11.07
C LEU A 20 -16.20 6.22 11.52
N SER A 21 -17.11 7.09 12.00
CA SER A 21 -18.41 6.66 12.55
C SER A 21 -19.25 5.91 11.53
N GLU A 22 -19.32 6.39 10.28
CA GLU A 22 -20.06 5.72 9.21
C GLU A 22 -19.37 4.41 8.81
N VAL A 23 -18.04 4.40 8.72
CA VAL A 23 -17.25 3.20 8.42
C VAL A 23 -17.55 2.11 9.46
N ALA A 24 -17.51 2.46 10.75
CA ALA A 24 -17.81 1.55 11.84
C ALA A 24 -19.25 1.01 11.76
N THR A 25 -20.22 1.90 11.53
CA THR A 25 -21.64 1.51 11.40
C THR A 25 -21.88 0.54 10.26
N LEU A 26 -21.27 0.79 9.10
CA LEU A 26 -21.39 -0.10 7.92
C LEU A 26 -20.65 -1.42 8.12
N LEU A 27 -19.49 -1.41 8.77
CA LEU A 27 -18.67 -2.59 9.00
C LEU A 27 -19.31 -3.53 10.02
N GLU A 28 -19.82 -2.95 11.13
CA GLU A 28 -20.48 -3.68 12.21
C GLU A 28 -21.97 -3.96 11.93
N GLU A 29 -22.46 -3.64 10.71
CA GLU A 29 -23.83 -3.86 10.27
C GLU A 29 -24.87 -3.31 11.27
N ASN A 30 -24.70 -2.04 11.64
CA ASN A 30 -25.44 -1.36 12.72
C ASN A 30 -25.21 -2.01 14.11
N PHE A 31 -23.97 -2.47 14.35
CA PHE A 31 -23.52 -3.03 15.63
C PHE A 31 -24.24 -4.30 16.07
N ARG A 32 -24.80 -5.06 15.13
CA ARG A 32 -25.52 -6.32 15.43
C ARG A 32 -24.62 -7.39 16.04
N PHE A 33 -23.30 -7.34 15.77
CA PHE A 33 -22.35 -8.33 16.30
C PHE A 33 -22.15 -8.23 17.82
N ALA A 34 -22.56 -7.11 18.45
CA ALA A 34 -22.52 -6.97 19.91
C ALA A 34 -23.47 -7.97 20.63
N ASP A 35 -24.48 -8.48 19.94
CA ASP A 35 -25.38 -9.51 20.48
C ASP A 35 -24.75 -10.92 20.38
N GLU A 36 -23.74 -11.10 19.53
CA GLU A 36 -23.10 -12.40 19.25
C GLU A 36 -21.74 -12.54 19.96
N TYR A 37 -21.01 -11.42 20.16
CA TYR A 37 -19.65 -11.39 20.69
C TYR A 37 -19.52 -10.30 21.76
N ASP A 38 -19.18 -10.67 22.98
CA ASP A 38 -19.04 -9.75 24.12
C ASP A 38 -18.01 -8.63 23.91
N PHE A 39 -17.00 -8.88 23.04
CA PHE A 39 -15.93 -7.93 22.72
C PHE A 39 -16.24 -7.06 21.49
N ALA A 40 -17.34 -7.33 20.76
CA ALA A 40 -17.72 -6.50 19.62
C ALA A 40 -18.26 -5.14 20.08
N PRO A 41 -18.01 -4.06 19.31
CA PRO A 41 -18.45 -2.73 19.69
C PRO A 41 -19.98 -2.60 19.63
N LYS A 42 -20.53 -1.79 20.55
CA LYS A 42 -21.97 -1.56 20.66
C LYS A 42 -22.45 -0.32 19.91
N ASP A 43 -21.51 0.55 19.55
CA ASP A 43 -21.73 1.80 18.84
C ASP A 43 -20.44 2.28 18.16
N ALA A 44 -20.54 3.37 17.39
CA ALA A 44 -19.41 3.94 16.68
C ALA A 44 -18.30 4.43 17.63
N ALA A 45 -18.65 4.95 18.80
CA ALA A 45 -17.66 5.45 19.75
C ALA A 45 -16.82 4.31 20.32
N SER A 46 -17.45 3.20 20.72
CA SER A 46 -16.74 2.00 21.21
C SER A 46 -15.94 1.32 20.11
N ALA A 47 -16.40 1.34 18.85
CA ALA A 47 -15.62 0.85 17.73
C ALA A 47 -14.34 1.67 17.53
N ILE A 48 -14.43 2.99 17.50
CA ILE A 48 -13.28 3.90 17.34
C ILE A 48 -12.31 3.75 18.52
N ASP A 49 -12.81 3.56 19.75
CA ASP A 49 -11.97 3.29 20.91
C ASP A 49 -11.20 1.96 20.76
N ASN A 50 -11.85 0.89 20.27
CA ASN A 50 -11.19 -0.38 19.97
C ASN A 50 -10.10 -0.22 18.89
N TYR A 51 -10.34 0.60 17.86
CA TYR A 51 -9.34 0.89 16.84
C TYR A 51 -8.11 1.57 17.44
N LYS A 52 -8.30 2.59 18.29
CA LYS A 52 -7.21 3.29 18.98
C LYS A 52 -6.42 2.38 19.92
N ARG A 53 -7.10 1.48 20.63
CA ARG A 53 -6.44 0.47 21.50
C ARG A 53 -5.56 -0.47 20.68
N ALA A 54 -6.04 -0.95 19.53
CA ALA A 54 -5.24 -1.80 18.64
C ALA A 54 -4.00 -1.06 18.11
N LEU A 55 -4.15 0.22 17.71
CA LEU A 55 -3.04 1.04 17.27
C LEU A 55 -2.01 1.29 18.39
N SER A 56 -2.47 1.57 19.62
CA SER A 56 -1.58 1.74 20.78
C SER A 56 -0.87 0.44 21.14
N LEU A 57 -1.56 -0.71 21.13
CA LEU A 57 -0.94 -2.01 21.36
C LEU A 57 0.13 -2.33 20.30
N CYS A 58 -0.18 -2.10 19.03
CA CYS A 58 0.78 -2.25 17.94
C CYS A 58 1.99 -1.32 18.13
N GLY A 59 1.73 -0.06 18.49
CA GLY A 59 2.77 0.95 18.74
C GLY A 59 3.72 0.53 19.87
N ASP A 60 3.21 -0.04 20.95
CA ASP A 60 4.03 -0.56 22.06
C ASP A 60 4.89 -1.76 21.61
N ILE A 61 4.27 -2.76 20.98
CA ILE A 61 4.99 -3.94 20.46
C ILE A 61 6.08 -3.52 19.48
N CYS A 62 5.77 -2.63 18.55
CA CYS A 62 6.70 -2.14 17.54
C CYS A 62 7.89 -1.39 18.15
N ALA A 63 7.63 -0.46 19.07
CA ALA A 63 8.68 0.36 19.67
C ALA A 63 9.63 -0.43 20.59
N ASN A 64 9.06 -1.34 21.39
CA ASN A 64 9.80 -1.98 22.46
C ASN A 64 10.31 -3.39 22.13
N ARG A 65 9.75 -4.06 21.13
CA ARG A 65 10.06 -5.46 20.85
C ARG A 65 10.53 -5.71 19.41
N ILE A 66 10.04 -4.94 18.42
CA ILE A 66 10.34 -5.17 16.99
C ILE A 66 11.48 -4.27 16.54
N ALA A 67 11.37 -2.96 16.70
CA ALA A 67 12.38 -2.01 16.24
C ALA A 67 13.80 -2.32 16.76
N PRO A 68 14.00 -2.76 18.03
CA PRO A 68 15.31 -3.13 18.52
C PRO A 68 15.97 -4.32 17.80
N THR A 69 15.20 -5.14 17.07
CA THR A 69 15.70 -6.32 16.35
C THR A 69 15.94 -6.07 14.86
N ALA A 70 15.48 -4.93 14.33
CA ALA A 70 15.42 -4.68 12.88
C ALA A 70 16.80 -4.61 12.21
N GLU A 71 17.80 -4.06 12.88
CA GLU A 71 19.17 -3.99 12.36
C GLU A 71 19.80 -5.39 12.24
N GLU A 72 19.70 -6.20 13.27
CA GLU A 72 20.21 -7.58 13.24
C GLU A 72 19.43 -8.43 12.23
N THR A 73 18.11 -8.20 12.11
CA THR A 73 17.27 -8.85 11.11
C THR A 73 17.73 -8.54 9.67
N ASP A 74 18.06 -7.27 9.36
CA ASP A 74 18.60 -6.90 8.04
C ASP A 74 19.96 -7.49 7.77
N LYS A 75 20.83 -7.51 8.80
CA LYS A 75 22.21 -7.99 8.68
C LYS A 75 22.29 -9.50 8.47
N VAL A 76 21.50 -10.27 9.22
CA VAL A 76 21.54 -11.75 9.20
C VAL A 76 20.74 -12.29 8.02
N GLY A 77 19.55 -11.76 7.76
CA GLY A 77 18.63 -12.26 6.73
C GLY A 77 18.09 -13.65 7.07
N ASN A 78 17.34 -14.23 6.13
CA ASN A 78 16.76 -15.57 6.26
C ASN A 78 17.68 -16.62 5.67
N VAL A 79 17.60 -17.87 6.14
CA VAL A 79 18.47 -18.98 5.72
C VAL A 79 17.65 -20.06 5.03
N LEU A 80 18.04 -20.44 3.82
CA LEU A 80 17.55 -21.65 3.14
C LEU A 80 18.39 -22.85 3.65
N ASN A 81 17.73 -23.80 4.29
CA ASN A 81 18.34 -25.00 4.81
C ASN A 81 18.53 -26.06 3.70
N GLU A 82 19.40 -27.05 3.94
CA GLU A 82 19.67 -28.14 3.00
C GLU A 82 18.43 -28.98 2.68
N ASP A 83 17.49 -29.09 3.62
CA ASP A 83 16.23 -29.80 3.44
C ASP A 83 15.18 -28.98 2.64
N GLY A 84 15.51 -27.76 2.21
CA GLY A 84 14.63 -26.86 1.45
C GLY A 84 13.66 -26.05 2.33
N THR A 85 13.76 -26.15 3.65
CA THR A 85 13.02 -25.27 4.57
C THR A 85 13.72 -23.91 4.69
N VAL A 86 12.97 -22.89 5.12
CA VAL A 86 13.53 -21.56 5.38
C VAL A 86 13.42 -21.24 6.87
N THR A 87 14.55 -20.86 7.44
CA THR A 87 14.62 -20.36 8.82
C THR A 87 14.52 -18.84 8.80
N TYR A 88 13.45 -18.28 9.37
CA TYR A 88 13.31 -16.84 9.62
C TYR A 88 14.32 -16.36 10.66
N THR A 89 14.74 -15.10 10.55
CA THR A 89 15.51 -14.44 11.61
C THR A 89 14.77 -14.47 12.94
N PRO A 90 15.49 -14.45 14.08
CA PRO A 90 14.86 -14.42 15.40
C PRO A 90 13.89 -13.24 15.57
N GLY A 91 14.24 -12.05 15.01
CA GLY A 91 13.39 -10.86 15.06
C GLY A 91 12.05 -11.06 14.35
N ILE A 92 12.04 -11.61 13.14
CA ILE A 92 10.81 -11.90 12.38
C ILE A 92 9.95 -12.96 13.12
N ARG A 93 10.55 -14.03 13.62
CA ARG A 93 9.79 -15.05 14.40
C ARG A 93 9.15 -14.47 15.65
N LEU A 94 9.89 -13.63 16.38
CA LEU A 94 9.37 -12.94 17.56
C LEU A 94 8.20 -12.04 17.19
N ALA A 95 8.33 -11.25 16.12
CA ALA A 95 7.30 -10.33 15.66
C ALA A 95 6.01 -11.05 15.25
N ILE A 96 6.10 -12.12 14.44
CA ILE A 96 4.93 -12.95 14.06
C ILE A 96 4.24 -13.50 15.32
N LYS A 97 5.00 -14.03 16.28
CA LYS A 97 4.45 -14.55 17.54
C LYS A 97 3.72 -13.46 18.34
N LEU A 98 4.28 -12.25 18.45
CA LEU A 98 3.70 -11.17 19.24
C LEU A 98 2.44 -10.59 18.54
N LEU A 99 2.52 -10.33 17.23
CA LEU A 99 1.41 -9.78 16.47
C LEU A 99 0.26 -10.80 16.28
N GLY A 100 0.59 -12.08 16.10
CA GLY A 100 -0.41 -13.16 16.08
C GLY A 100 -1.06 -13.36 17.44
N GLY A 101 -0.25 -13.45 18.51
CA GLY A 101 -0.75 -13.61 19.87
C GLY A 101 -1.58 -12.43 20.41
N SER A 102 -1.44 -11.24 19.80
CA SER A 102 -2.26 -10.05 20.10
C SER A 102 -3.51 -9.94 19.22
N GLY A 103 -3.73 -10.86 18.28
CA GLY A 103 -4.82 -10.83 17.31
C GLY A 103 -4.62 -9.86 16.13
N LEU A 104 -3.54 -9.08 16.13
CA LEU A 104 -3.30 -8.06 15.09
C LEU A 104 -3.05 -8.65 13.70
N MET A 105 -2.61 -9.91 13.59
CA MET A 105 -2.51 -10.61 12.31
C MET A 105 -3.87 -10.91 11.66
N GLY A 106 -4.98 -10.76 12.39
CA GLY A 106 -6.34 -10.90 11.91
C GLY A 106 -7.14 -9.60 11.96
N ALA A 107 -6.48 -8.43 11.87
CA ALA A 107 -7.11 -7.13 12.08
C ALA A 107 -8.40 -6.94 11.28
N THR A 108 -8.42 -7.25 9.99
CA THR A 108 -9.58 -7.07 9.10
C THR A 108 -10.46 -8.31 8.95
N ILE A 109 -10.07 -9.43 9.55
CA ILE A 109 -10.79 -10.68 9.44
C ILE A 109 -12.04 -10.66 10.34
N PRO A 110 -13.20 -11.17 9.86
CA PRO A 110 -14.43 -11.22 10.66
C PRO A 110 -14.29 -12.00 11.96
N TYR A 111 -15.07 -11.62 12.98
CA TYR A 111 -15.11 -12.26 14.30
C TYR A 111 -15.32 -13.79 14.23
N ARG A 112 -16.22 -14.27 13.35
CA ARG A 112 -16.50 -15.71 13.17
C ARG A 112 -15.30 -16.56 12.76
N LEU A 113 -14.23 -15.93 12.25
CA LEU A 113 -12.97 -16.58 11.86
C LEU A 113 -11.82 -16.20 12.80
N GLY A 114 -12.12 -15.63 13.96
CA GLY A 114 -11.15 -15.28 14.99
C GLY A 114 -10.47 -13.92 14.81
N GLY A 115 -10.88 -13.10 13.85
CA GLY A 115 -10.33 -11.78 13.60
C GLY A 115 -10.94 -10.66 14.46
N LEU A 116 -10.49 -9.44 14.22
CA LEU A 116 -10.90 -8.24 14.96
C LEU A 116 -11.94 -7.37 14.21
N ASN A 117 -12.31 -7.73 13.00
CA ASN A 117 -13.27 -7.02 12.14
C ASN A 117 -12.99 -5.52 12.05
N MET A 118 -11.71 -5.12 11.93
CA MET A 118 -11.32 -3.70 11.81
C MET A 118 -11.36 -3.24 10.35
N PRO A 119 -11.56 -1.93 10.09
CA PRO A 119 -11.57 -1.39 8.74
C PRO A 119 -10.17 -1.32 8.12
N CYS A 120 -10.11 -1.24 6.79
CA CYS A 120 -8.89 -1.10 6.01
C CYS A 120 -8.05 0.12 6.44
N VAL A 121 -8.69 1.24 6.82
CA VAL A 121 -7.98 2.43 7.31
C VAL A 121 -7.18 2.14 8.58
N VAL A 122 -7.69 1.31 9.48
CA VAL A 122 -6.97 0.89 10.70
C VAL A 122 -5.82 -0.03 10.34
N LEU A 123 -6.03 -1.01 9.44
CA LEU A 123 -4.94 -1.87 8.94
C LEU A 123 -3.85 -1.03 8.26
N THR A 124 -4.23 0.02 7.50
CA THR A 124 -3.28 0.95 6.88
C THR A 124 -2.43 1.67 7.94
N ALA A 125 -3.04 2.11 9.03
CA ALA A 125 -2.31 2.73 10.15
C ALA A 125 -1.42 1.72 10.92
N LEU A 126 -1.88 0.48 11.09
CA LEU A 126 -1.06 -0.61 11.66
C LEU A 126 0.17 -0.89 10.78
N ASN A 127 0.00 -0.95 9.45
CA ASN A 127 1.10 -1.12 8.49
C ASN A 127 2.12 0.04 8.53
N ASP A 128 1.66 1.29 8.69
CA ASP A 128 2.54 2.46 8.89
C ASP A 128 3.41 2.28 10.15
N ILE A 129 2.80 1.92 11.28
CA ILE A 129 3.48 1.69 12.56
C ILE A 129 4.48 0.52 12.48
N VAL A 130 4.07 -0.60 11.90
CA VAL A 130 4.93 -1.80 11.72
C VAL A 130 6.11 -1.47 10.81
N SER A 131 5.90 -0.73 9.74
CA SER A 131 6.94 -0.37 8.77
C SER A 131 7.95 0.63 9.32
N ARG A 132 7.52 1.52 10.23
CA ARG A 132 8.44 2.37 11.00
C ARG A 132 9.37 1.53 11.87
N ALA A 133 8.92 0.41 12.39
CA ALA A 133 9.73 -0.49 13.20
C ALA A 133 10.67 -1.35 12.34
N ASP A 134 10.12 -2.03 11.34
CA ASP A 134 10.84 -2.89 10.40
C ASP A 134 10.05 -3.02 9.08
N ALA A 135 10.57 -2.43 8.02
CA ALA A 135 9.95 -2.49 6.70
C ALA A 135 9.86 -3.93 6.15
N SER A 136 10.81 -4.80 6.51
CA SER A 136 10.80 -6.22 6.10
C SER A 136 9.64 -6.97 6.74
N LEU A 137 9.35 -6.69 8.00
CA LEU A 137 8.27 -7.34 8.75
C LEU A 137 6.91 -6.96 8.16
N MET A 138 6.75 -5.72 7.69
CA MET A 138 5.48 -5.32 7.07
C MET A 138 5.08 -6.26 5.93
N ASN A 139 6.02 -6.78 5.15
CA ASN A 139 5.71 -7.73 4.09
C ASN A 139 5.10 -9.04 4.61
N MET A 140 5.42 -9.43 5.83
CA MET A 140 4.82 -10.60 6.49
C MET A 140 3.46 -10.24 7.12
N PHE A 141 3.41 -9.08 7.78
CA PHE A 141 2.20 -8.55 8.40
C PHE A 141 1.13 -8.19 7.34
N GLY A 142 1.52 -7.53 6.26
CA GLY A 142 0.64 -7.16 5.13
C GLY A 142 0.10 -8.34 4.33
N LEU A 143 0.66 -9.55 4.48
CA LEU A 143 0.12 -10.77 3.86
C LEU A 143 -1.21 -11.27 4.48
N GLN A 144 -1.79 -10.54 5.42
CA GLN A 144 -3.19 -10.73 5.85
C GLN A 144 -4.17 -10.72 4.65
N GLY A 145 -3.84 -10.03 3.57
CA GLY A 145 -4.59 -10.08 2.31
C GLY A 145 -4.79 -11.51 1.74
N ILE A 146 -3.93 -12.48 2.11
CA ILE A 146 -4.14 -13.91 1.81
C ILE A 146 -5.37 -14.43 2.54
N ALA A 147 -5.50 -14.16 3.85
CA ALA A 147 -6.67 -14.54 4.65
C ALA A 147 -7.94 -13.84 4.15
N GLU A 148 -7.86 -12.56 3.80
CA GLU A 148 -8.97 -11.80 3.19
C GLU A 148 -9.42 -12.41 1.87
N THR A 149 -8.47 -12.81 1.00
CA THR A 149 -8.78 -13.44 -0.29
C THR A 149 -9.47 -14.79 -0.10
N ILE A 150 -8.98 -15.61 0.82
CA ILE A 150 -9.63 -16.90 1.17
C ILE A 150 -11.03 -16.63 1.72
N ASN A 151 -11.17 -15.69 2.68
CA ASN A 151 -12.48 -15.35 3.24
C ASN A 151 -13.47 -14.81 2.20
N ALA A 152 -13.01 -14.02 1.23
CA ALA A 152 -13.89 -13.42 0.23
C ALA A 152 -14.34 -14.41 -0.85
N PHE A 153 -13.48 -15.35 -1.28
CA PHE A 153 -13.67 -16.08 -2.53
C PHE A 153 -13.62 -17.60 -2.43
N ALA A 154 -13.05 -18.17 -1.36
CA ALA A 154 -13.02 -19.62 -1.16
C ALA A 154 -14.37 -20.15 -0.64
N ASP A 155 -14.55 -21.47 -0.70
CA ASP A 155 -15.65 -22.14 -0.02
C ASP A 155 -15.50 -22.13 1.51
N GLU A 156 -16.54 -22.51 2.22
CA GLU A 156 -16.55 -22.41 3.69
C GLU A 156 -15.59 -23.41 4.34
N GLU A 157 -15.34 -24.57 3.73
CA GLU A 157 -14.38 -25.56 4.22
C GLU A 157 -12.96 -24.97 4.26
N LEU A 158 -12.52 -24.35 3.15
CA LEU A 158 -11.22 -23.71 3.06
C LEU A 158 -11.09 -22.51 4.01
N LYS A 159 -12.17 -21.72 4.17
CA LYS A 159 -12.18 -20.60 5.13
C LYS A 159 -11.92 -21.08 6.55
N GLN A 160 -12.68 -22.07 7.01
CA GLN A 160 -12.57 -22.61 8.37
C GLN A 160 -11.22 -23.30 8.61
N LYS A 161 -10.66 -23.94 7.58
CA LYS A 161 -9.38 -24.65 7.67
C LYS A 161 -8.18 -23.71 7.82
N TYR A 162 -8.15 -22.60 7.03
CA TYR A 162 -6.93 -21.80 6.88
C TYR A 162 -6.99 -20.44 7.57
N VAL A 163 -8.13 -19.74 7.55
CA VAL A 163 -8.17 -18.35 8.02
C VAL A 163 -7.86 -18.23 9.51
N PRO A 164 -8.41 -19.04 10.42
CA PRO A 164 -8.07 -18.95 11.85
C PRO A 164 -6.55 -19.14 12.13
N LYS A 165 -5.89 -20.00 11.39
CA LYS A 165 -4.44 -20.25 11.55
C LYS A 165 -3.59 -19.09 11.04
N LEU A 166 -4.04 -18.40 9.97
CA LEU A 166 -3.39 -17.18 9.48
C LEU A 166 -3.59 -16.02 10.45
N VAL A 167 -4.75 -15.92 11.10
CA VAL A 167 -5.07 -14.91 12.12
C VAL A 167 -4.18 -15.04 13.36
N THR A 168 -3.92 -16.25 13.81
CA THR A 168 -3.07 -16.50 14.99
C THR A 168 -1.58 -16.44 14.67
N GLY A 169 -1.18 -16.41 13.40
CA GLY A 169 0.20 -16.54 12.96
C GLY A 169 0.77 -17.96 13.10
N GLU A 170 -0.08 -18.97 13.35
CA GLU A 170 0.29 -20.39 13.27
C GLU A 170 0.70 -20.74 11.84
N TYR A 171 -0.06 -20.25 10.86
CA TYR A 171 0.26 -20.32 9.44
C TYR A 171 0.67 -18.94 8.92
N THR A 172 1.57 -18.94 7.95
CA THR A 172 1.89 -17.78 7.12
C THR A 172 1.54 -18.07 5.66
N GLY A 173 1.31 -17.02 4.88
CA GLY A 173 0.91 -17.19 3.49
C GLY A 173 1.79 -16.41 2.51
N ALA A 174 1.60 -16.71 1.21
CA ALA A 174 2.24 -15.96 0.14
C ALA A 174 1.31 -15.75 -1.06
N MET A 175 1.48 -14.58 -1.69
CA MET A 175 0.88 -14.25 -2.97
C MET A 175 1.85 -14.65 -4.09
N VAL A 176 1.48 -15.65 -4.92
CA VAL A 176 2.38 -16.34 -5.85
C VAL A 176 2.01 -16.03 -7.29
N LEU A 177 2.47 -14.89 -7.80
CA LEU A 177 2.07 -14.35 -9.11
C LEU A 177 3.19 -14.35 -10.13
N THR A 178 4.29 -13.67 -9.82
CA THR A 178 5.39 -13.33 -10.73
C THR A 178 6.16 -14.55 -11.23
N GLU A 179 6.51 -14.52 -12.51
CA GLU A 179 7.40 -15.48 -13.16
C GLU A 179 8.63 -14.77 -13.73
N PRO A 180 9.71 -15.49 -14.13
CA PRO A 180 10.90 -14.88 -14.71
C PRO A 180 10.60 -13.91 -15.86
N ASP A 181 9.63 -14.26 -16.73
CA ASP A 181 9.25 -13.49 -17.93
C ASP A 181 7.91 -12.73 -17.79
N ALA A 182 7.23 -12.82 -16.64
CA ALA A 182 5.91 -12.23 -16.42
C ALA A 182 5.82 -11.57 -15.02
N GLY A 183 6.26 -10.31 -14.93
CA GLY A 183 6.16 -9.49 -13.71
C GLY A 183 5.08 -8.41 -13.81
N SER A 184 5.27 -7.44 -14.70
CA SER A 184 4.29 -6.37 -14.94
C SER A 184 3.10 -6.87 -15.77
N ASP A 185 3.35 -7.75 -16.75
CA ASP A 185 2.32 -8.39 -17.55
C ASP A 185 1.96 -9.77 -16.99
N LEU A 186 1.09 -9.78 -15.99
CA LEU A 186 0.61 -11.03 -15.38
C LEU A 186 -0.32 -11.84 -16.28
N GLN A 187 -0.77 -11.30 -17.42
CA GLN A 187 -1.56 -12.08 -18.39
C GLN A 187 -0.71 -13.14 -19.07
N SER A 188 0.61 -12.88 -19.17
CA SER A 188 1.59 -13.75 -19.84
C SER A 188 2.15 -14.86 -18.95
N VAL A 189 1.64 -15.10 -17.73
CA VAL A 189 2.11 -16.19 -16.86
C VAL A 189 1.88 -17.55 -17.52
N LYS A 190 2.87 -18.45 -17.36
CA LYS A 190 2.96 -19.75 -17.99
C LYS A 190 2.82 -20.93 -17.02
N VAL A 191 2.99 -20.70 -15.71
CA VAL A 191 2.71 -21.73 -14.69
C VAL A 191 1.32 -22.28 -14.95
N SER A 192 1.23 -23.60 -15.12
CA SER A 192 0.01 -24.29 -15.52
C SER A 192 -0.63 -25.02 -14.35
N ALA A 193 -1.93 -25.24 -14.46
CA ALA A 193 -2.65 -26.16 -13.60
C ALA A 193 -3.62 -27.01 -14.42
N HIS A 194 -3.73 -28.29 -14.06
CA HIS A 194 -4.63 -29.25 -14.71
C HIS A 194 -5.39 -30.05 -13.66
N GLN A 195 -6.44 -30.74 -14.10
CA GLN A 195 -7.18 -31.70 -13.28
C GLN A 195 -6.84 -33.14 -13.70
N ASP A 196 -6.76 -34.03 -12.72
CA ASP A 196 -6.74 -35.47 -12.97
C ASP A 196 -8.16 -36.00 -13.30
N ALA A 197 -8.28 -37.31 -13.47
CA ALA A 197 -9.54 -37.96 -13.76
C ALA A 197 -10.58 -37.85 -12.63
N ASP A 198 -10.13 -37.64 -11.40
CA ASP A 198 -10.96 -37.48 -10.21
C ASP A 198 -11.33 -36.00 -9.92
N GLY A 199 -10.85 -35.07 -10.77
CA GLY A 199 -11.12 -33.64 -10.66
C GLY A 199 -10.20 -32.90 -9.67
N ASN A 200 -9.11 -33.50 -9.18
CA ASN A 200 -8.13 -32.85 -8.34
C ASN A 200 -7.21 -31.95 -9.16
N TRP A 201 -6.90 -30.77 -8.61
CA TRP A 201 -6.01 -29.81 -9.27
C TRP A 201 -4.55 -30.05 -8.91
N PHE A 202 -3.66 -29.88 -9.91
CA PHE A 202 -2.21 -29.94 -9.77
C PHE A 202 -1.56 -28.76 -10.47
N VAL A 203 -0.57 -28.13 -9.80
CA VAL A 203 0.18 -26.96 -10.32
C VAL A 203 1.57 -27.36 -10.72
N ASN A 204 2.04 -26.85 -11.89
CA ASN A 204 3.37 -27.10 -12.44
C ASN A 204 4.02 -25.80 -12.92
N GLY A 205 5.32 -25.65 -12.66
CA GLY A 205 6.14 -24.56 -13.19
C GLY A 205 6.95 -23.81 -12.14
N VAL A 206 7.43 -22.62 -12.51
CA VAL A 206 8.37 -21.82 -11.69
C VAL A 206 7.80 -20.44 -11.45
N LYS A 207 7.81 -20.03 -10.19
CA LYS A 207 7.47 -18.66 -9.75
C LYS A 207 8.69 -18.00 -9.12
N ARG A 208 8.84 -16.70 -9.31
CA ARG A 208 10.01 -15.96 -8.87
C ARG A 208 9.65 -14.69 -8.12
N PHE A 209 10.56 -14.24 -7.24
CA PHE A 209 10.38 -13.07 -6.40
C PHE A 209 9.19 -13.15 -5.43
N ILE A 210 8.89 -14.36 -4.96
CA ILE A 210 7.73 -14.58 -4.09
C ILE A 210 8.06 -14.27 -2.65
N THR A 211 7.52 -13.17 -2.16
CA THR A 211 7.60 -12.79 -0.74
C THR A 211 6.95 -13.86 0.11
N ASN A 212 7.69 -14.35 1.10
CA ASN A 212 7.27 -15.44 1.97
C ASN A 212 6.82 -16.71 1.24
N GLY A 213 7.44 -17.00 0.07
CA GLY A 213 7.12 -18.22 -0.70
C GLY A 213 7.40 -19.53 0.05
N CYS A 214 8.05 -19.47 1.20
CA CYS A 214 8.22 -20.57 2.14
C CYS A 214 7.06 -20.73 3.11
N GLY A 215 6.03 -19.87 3.05
CA GLY A 215 4.85 -19.91 3.91
C GLY A 215 4.01 -21.17 3.74
N ASP A 216 3.08 -21.38 4.65
CA ASP A 216 2.28 -22.61 4.75
C ASP A 216 1.18 -22.68 3.70
N VAL A 217 0.65 -21.51 3.28
CA VAL A 217 -0.46 -21.37 2.33
C VAL A 217 -0.08 -20.42 1.21
N LEU A 218 -0.19 -20.89 -0.04
CA LEU A 218 0.20 -20.17 -1.24
C LEU A 218 -1.04 -19.90 -2.12
N ILE A 219 -1.30 -18.62 -2.43
CA ILE A 219 -2.33 -18.22 -3.39
C ILE A 219 -1.65 -18.07 -4.75
N VAL A 220 -1.86 -19.04 -5.63
CA VAL A 220 -1.14 -19.19 -6.90
C VAL A 220 -2.02 -18.77 -8.07
N LEU A 221 -1.49 -17.86 -8.91
CA LEU A 221 -2.06 -17.58 -10.22
C LEU A 221 -1.47 -18.55 -11.25
N ALA A 222 -2.32 -19.38 -11.86
CA ALA A 222 -1.89 -20.37 -12.86
C ALA A 222 -2.83 -20.43 -14.06
N ARG A 223 -2.29 -20.88 -15.19
CA ARG A 223 -3.04 -21.08 -16.43
C ARG A 223 -3.76 -22.42 -16.40
N THR A 224 -5.08 -22.35 -16.35
CA THR A 224 -5.96 -23.52 -16.38
C THR A 224 -6.60 -23.75 -17.76
N GLU A 225 -6.55 -22.75 -18.62
CA GLU A 225 -7.13 -22.76 -19.97
C GLU A 225 -6.02 -22.42 -20.98
N PRO A 226 -5.30 -23.41 -21.52
CA PRO A 226 -4.17 -23.18 -22.43
C PRO A 226 -4.57 -22.52 -23.77
N GLU A 227 -5.85 -22.65 -24.17
CA GLU A 227 -6.41 -22.02 -25.37
C GLU A 227 -6.52 -20.49 -25.29
N PHE A 228 -6.47 -19.90 -24.07
CA PHE A 228 -6.46 -18.46 -23.89
C PHE A 228 -5.06 -17.98 -23.50
N SER A 229 -4.50 -17.05 -24.26
CA SER A 229 -3.19 -16.44 -23.97
C SER A 229 -3.26 -15.25 -23.01
N ASP A 230 -4.45 -14.71 -22.73
CA ASP A 230 -4.70 -13.57 -21.86
C ASP A 230 -5.20 -13.96 -20.45
N GLY A 231 -5.66 -12.96 -19.68
CA GLY A 231 -6.15 -13.16 -18.32
C GLY A 231 -7.37 -14.07 -18.18
N ARG A 232 -8.08 -14.34 -19.28
CA ARG A 232 -9.22 -15.29 -19.29
C ARG A 232 -8.77 -16.74 -19.15
N GLY A 233 -7.50 -17.03 -19.43
CA GLY A 233 -6.93 -18.36 -19.23
C GLY A 233 -6.46 -18.64 -17.81
N LEU A 234 -6.59 -17.70 -16.88
CA LEU A 234 -5.98 -17.73 -15.56
C LEU A 234 -6.97 -17.98 -14.45
N SER A 235 -6.64 -18.89 -13.54
CA SER A 235 -7.41 -19.22 -12.34
C SER A 235 -6.55 -18.98 -11.08
N CYS A 236 -7.22 -18.83 -9.95
CA CYS A 236 -6.61 -18.67 -8.63
C CYS A 236 -6.71 -20.00 -7.89
N LEU A 237 -5.58 -20.50 -7.42
CA LEU A 237 -5.47 -21.77 -6.73
C LEU A 237 -4.80 -21.60 -5.36
N LEU A 238 -5.29 -22.34 -4.38
CA LEU A 238 -4.66 -22.49 -3.07
C LEU A 238 -3.80 -23.75 -3.08
N VAL A 239 -2.52 -23.61 -2.74
CA VAL A 239 -1.56 -24.70 -2.60
C VAL A 239 -1.04 -24.68 -1.16
N GLU A 240 -1.10 -25.81 -0.46
CA GLU A 240 -0.38 -25.99 0.79
C GLU A 240 1.10 -26.30 0.53
N LYS A 241 1.96 -25.84 1.43
CA LYS A 241 3.35 -26.25 1.43
C LYS A 241 3.46 -27.77 1.59
N GLY A 242 4.25 -28.39 0.73
CA GLY A 242 4.44 -29.83 0.70
C GLY A 242 5.69 -30.19 -0.10
N PRO A 243 6.04 -31.48 -0.22
CA PRO A 243 7.24 -31.94 -0.93
C PRO A 243 7.24 -31.59 -2.42
N GLN A 244 6.06 -31.33 -3.01
CA GLN A 244 5.91 -30.93 -4.40
C GLN A 244 6.14 -29.42 -4.63
N VAL A 245 6.31 -28.63 -3.55
CA VAL A 245 6.61 -27.19 -3.60
C VAL A 245 8.01 -26.98 -3.05
N LYS A 246 8.97 -26.74 -3.94
CA LYS A 246 10.37 -26.56 -3.56
C LYS A 246 10.76 -25.10 -3.56
N VAL A 247 11.33 -24.61 -2.47
CA VAL A 247 12.08 -23.35 -2.45
C VAL A 247 13.43 -23.62 -3.08
N ARG A 248 13.66 -23.15 -4.32
CA ARG A 248 14.91 -23.38 -5.05
C ARG A 248 16.03 -22.49 -4.54
N ARG A 249 15.69 -21.25 -4.18
CA ARG A 249 16.62 -20.28 -3.59
C ARG A 249 15.88 -19.14 -2.89
N LEU A 250 16.60 -18.44 -2.03
CA LEU A 250 16.26 -17.10 -1.54
C LEU A 250 16.97 -16.05 -2.41
N GLU A 251 16.27 -14.97 -2.74
CA GLU A 251 16.85 -13.88 -3.54
C GLU A 251 17.74 -12.99 -2.66
N HIS A 252 18.94 -12.67 -3.16
CA HIS A 252 19.80 -11.65 -2.57
C HIS A 252 19.28 -10.26 -2.95
N LYS A 253 18.89 -9.47 -1.99
CA LYS A 253 18.19 -8.20 -2.19
C LYS A 253 19.02 -7.00 -1.74
N LEU A 254 18.68 -5.83 -2.26
CA LEU A 254 19.22 -4.55 -1.82
C LEU A 254 18.79 -4.22 -0.39
N GLY A 255 17.51 -4.41 -0.08
CA GLY A 255 16.89 -4.13 1.22
C GLY A 255 15.79 -5.12 1.56
N ILE A 256 15.02 -4.84 2.63
CA ILE A 256 13.99 -5.72 3.19
C ILE A 256 14.48 -7.16 3.40
N ASN A 257 15.70 -7.31 3.93
CA ASN A 257 16.38 -8.61 4.03
C ASN A 257 15.72 -9.55 5.05
N GLY A 258 14.98 -9.03 6.02
CA GLY A 258 14.19 -9.83 6.95
C GLY A 258 13.01 -10.56 6.32
N SER A 259 12.54 -10.13 5.15
CA SER A 259 11.47 -10.78 4.40
C SER A 259 12.05 -11.82 3.44
N PRO A 260 11.77 -13.14 3.58
CA PRO A 260 12.25 -14.14 2.63
C PRO A 260 11.55 -13.96 1.28
N THR A 261 12.35 -13.80 0.23
CA THR A 261 11.86 -13.72 -1.14
C THR A 261 12.35 -14.94 -1.89
N CYS A 262 11.42 -15.80 -2.32
CA CYS A 262 11.69 -17.14 -2.81
C CYS A 262 11.54 -17.26 -4.32
N GLU A 263 12.33 -18.15 -4.91
CA GLU A 263 12.02 -18.77 -6.17
C GLU A 263 11.44 -20.16 -5.90
N LEU A 264 10.21 -20.41 -6.42
CA LEU A 264 9.43 -21.62 -6.16
C LEU A 264 9.37 -22.50 -7.41
N VAL A 265 9.50 -23.81 -7.20
CA VAL A 265 9.25 -24.83 -8.22
C VAL A 265 8.09 -25.69 -7.76
N PHE A 266 7.06 -25.77 -8.59
CA PHE A 266 5.90 -26.64 -8.43
C PHE A 266 6.06 -27.85 -9.35
N ASN A 267 5.89 -29.04 -8.79
CA ASN A 267 5.96 -30.30 -9.51
C ASN A 267 4.78 -31.18 -9.08
N GLU A 268 3.72 -31.19 -9.88
CA GLU A 268 2.47 -31.86 -9.54
C GLU A 268 1.97 -31.48 -8.13
N ALA A 269 2.04 -30.19 -7.81
CA ALA A 269 1.65 -29.71 -6.49
C ALA A 269 0.13 -29.72 -6.34
N PRO A 270 -0.43 -30.49 -5.38
CA PRO A 270 -1.87 -30.55 -5.15
C PRO A 270 -2.42 -29.16 -4.80
N ALA A 271 -3.57 -28.83 -5.37
CA ALA A 271 -4.16 -27.52 -5.22
C ALA A 271 -5.68 -27.56 -5.05
N LYS A 272 -6.27 -26.48 -4.55
CA LYS A 272 -7.71 -26.25 -4.49
C LYS A 272 -8.04 -24.99 -5.28
N LEU A 273 -9.10 -25.03 -6.08
CA LEU A 273 -9.57 -23.87 -6.82
C LEU A 273 -10.20 -22.85 -5.85
N ILE A 274 -9.80 -21.58 -5.96
CA ILE A 274 -10.46 -20.48 -5.26
C ILE A 274 -11.47 -19.84 -6.23
N GLY A 275 -12.73 -19.84 -5.83
CA GLY A 275 -13.81 -19.27 -6.62
C GLY A 275 -14.06 -20.03 -7.94
N GLN A 276 -14.10 -19.30 -9.05
CA GLN A 276 -14.42 -19.84 -10.38
C GLN A 276 -13.21 -19.83 -11.31
N ARG A 277 -13.13 -20.84 -12.19
CA ARG A 277 -12.15 -20.86 -13.31
C ARG A 277 -12.27 -19.59 -14.15
N LYS A 278 -11.16 -19.19 -14.80
CA LYS A 278 -11.10 -18.02 -15.72
C LYS A 278 -11.28 -16.65 -15.03
N ARG A 279 -11.43 -16.61 -13.70
CA ARG A 279 -11.61 -15.40 -12.91
C ARG A 279 -10.38 -15.04 -12.08
N GLY A 280 -9.31 -15.83 -12.14
CA GLY A 280 -8.14 -15.71 -11.27
C GLY A 280 -7.56 -14.29 -11.29
N LEU A 281 -7.11 -13.81 -12.45
CA LEU A 281 -6.49 -12.48 -12.56
C LEU A 281 -7.52 -11.35 -12.42
N ILE A 282 -8.57 -11.39 -13.24
CA ILE A 282 -9.48 -10.24 -13.42
C ILE A 282 -10.37 -9.95 -12.22
N THR A 283 -10.53 -10.91 -11.30
CA THR A 283 -11.39 -10.76 -10.11
C THR A 283 -10.58 -10.91 -8.82
N TYR A 284 -9.99 -12.09 -8.59
CA TYR A 284 -9.45 -12.45 -7.28
C TYR A 284 -8.09 -11.81 -7.03
N ILE A 285 -7.17 -11.93 -7.98
CA ILE A 285 -5.84 -11.33 -7.86
C ILE A 285 -5.89 -9.80 -7.93
N MET A 286 -6.77 -9.22 -8.75
CA MET A 286 -6.94 -7.76 -8.77
C MET A 286 -7.47 -7.20 -7.44
N ALA A 287 -8.38 -7.92 -6.76
CA ALA A 287 -8.85 -7.55 -5.43
C ALA A 287 -7.70 -7.62 -4.41
N LEU A 288 -6.94 -8.74 -4.39
CA LEU A 288 -5.78 -8.93 -3.53
C LEU A 288 -4.72 -7.84 -3.76
N MET A 289 -4.38 -7.54 -5.02
CA MET A 289 -3.40 -6.50 -5.36
C MET A 289 -3.84 -5.09 -4.96
N ASN A 290 -5.13 -4.77 -4.98
CA ASN A 290 -5.60 -3.47 -4.50
C ASN A 290 -5.39 -3.31 -2.99
N GLY A 291 -5.63 -4.35 -2.20
CA GLY A 291 -5.28 -4.39 -0.79
C GLY A 291 -3.78 -4.25 -0.56
N ALA A 292 -2.96 -5.01 -1.32
CA ALA A 292 -1.51 -4.94 -1.26
C ALA A 292 -0.98 -3.52 -1.58
N ARG A 293 -1.55 -2.82 -2.56
CA ARG A 293 -1.18 -1.42 -2.89
C ARG A 293 -1.37 -0.47 -1.72
N MET A 294 -2.46 -0.62 -0.96
CA MET A 294 -2.68 0.17 0.27
C MET A 294 -1.63 -0.16 1.33
N GLY A 295 -1.30 -1.45 1.50
CA GLY A 295 -0.22 -1.89 2.37
C GLY A 295 1.13 -1.27 2.00
N ILE A 296 1.47 -1.19 0.69
CA ILE A 296 2.73 -0.56 0.24
C ILE A 296 2.72 0.96 0.43
N ALA A 297 1.57 1.64 0.25
CA ALA A 297 1.46 3.06 0.57
C ALA A 297 1.78 3.32 2.05
N ALA A 298 1.24 2.50 2.95
CA ALA A 298 1.52 2.57 4.38
C ALA A 298 2.97 2.21 4.71
N GLN A 299 3.52 1.15 4.09
CA GLN A 299 4.93 0.76 4.25
C GLN A 299 5.87 1.91 3.90
N ALA A 300 5.66 2.54 2.76
CA ALA A 300 6.45 3.67 2.30
C ALA A 300 6.34 4.86 3.28
N THR A 301 5.15 5.11 3.83
CA THR A 301 4.92 6.14 4.85
C THR A 301 5.71 5.84 6.13
N GLY A 302 5.67 4.61 6.62
CA GLY A 302 6.40 4.19 7.82
C GLY A 302 7.93 4.25 7.65
N ILE A 303 8.45 3.87 6.48
CA ILE A 303 9.88 4.03 6.16
C ILE A 303 10.27 5.52 6.17
N GLY A 304 9.46 6.37 5.52
CA GLY A 304 9.66 7.83 5.51
C GLY A 304 9.64 8.43 6.92
N GLU A 305 8.70 8.00 7.76
CA GLU A 305 8.62 8.42 9.18
C GLU A 305 9.89 8.03 9.95
N ALA A 306 10.36 6.79 9.81
CA ALA A 306 11.58 6.32 10.46
C ALA A 306 12.81 7.14 10.01
N ALA A 307 12.93 7.40 8.71
CA ALA A 307 14.02 8.18 8.12
C ALA A 307 13.99 9.65 8.59
N TYR A 308 12.80 10.27 8.58
CA TYR A 308 12.62 11.64 9.06
C TYR A 308 13.02 11.79 10.53
N ARG A 309 12.51 10.90 11.40
CA ARG A 309 12.81 10.95 12.84
C ARG A 309 14.30 10.78 13.13
N ALA A 310 14.96 9.82 12.47
CA ALA A 310 16.39 9.62 12.62
C ALA A 310 17.19 10.88 12.19
N ALA A 311 16.82 11.49 11.07
CA ALA A 311 17.44 12.72 10.60
C ALA A 311 17.19 13.91 11.54
N ARG A 312 15.96 14.06 12.05
CA ARG A 312 15.58 15.14 12.96
C ARG A 312 16.31 15.04 14.31
N ASP A 313 16.40 13.83 14.86
CA ASP A 313 17.12 13.56 16.11
C ASP A 313 18.62 13.85 15.97
N TYR A 314 19.23 13.31 14.92
CA TYR A 314 20.64 13.58 14.62
C TYR A 314 20.93 15.07 14.44
N ALA A 315 20.09 15.79 13.69
CA ALA A 315 20.31 17.21 13.42
C ALA A 315 20.21 18.08 14.68
N SER A 316 19.40 17.68 15.67
CA SER A 316 19.26 18.40 16.94
C SER A 316 20.44 18.23 17.89
N SER A 317 21.21 17.17 17.72
CA SER A 317 22.36 16.82 18.58
C SER A 317 23.72 17.10 17.93
N ARG A 318 23.84 16.94 16.61
CA ARG A 318 25.07 17.10 15.86
C ARG A 318 25.47 18.57 15.78
N LYS A 319 26.70 18.90 16.19
CA LYS A 319 27.24 20.27 16.12
C LYS A 319 28.28 20.39 15.02
N GLN A 320 28.18 21.46 14.25
CA GLN A 320 29.19 21.95 13.31
C GLN A 320 29.22 23.49 13.34
N PHE A 321 30.38 24.10 13.12
CA PHE A 321 30.54 25.56 13.14
C PHE A 321 29.99 26.23 14.41
N GLY A 322 30.12 25.56 15.56
CA GLY A 322 29.71 26.06 16.86
C GLY A 322 28.24 25.93 17.25
N THR A 323 27.38 25.42 16.37
CA THR A 323 25.95 25.24 16.64
C THR A 323 25.44 23.85 16.17
N THR A 324 24.22 23.46 16.57
CA THR A 324 23.57 22.27 16.04
C THR A 324 23.22 22.47 14.56
N ILE A 325 23.29 21.41 13.76
CA ILE A 325 23.10 21.53 12.31
C ILE A 325 21.65 21.90 11.92
N ASP A 326 20.66 21.65 12.77
CA ASP A 326 19.28 22.11 12.58
C ASP A 326 19.11 23.63 12.75
N ALA A 327 20.15 24.35 13.12
CA ALA A 327 20.17 25.83 13.09
C ALA A 327 20.38 26.37 11.66
N PHE A 328 20.95 25.57 10.74
CA PHE A 328 21.22 26.02 9.37
C PHE A 328 19.94 26.01 8.50
N PRO A 329 19.65 27.11 7.76
CA PRO A 329 18.44 27.20 6.93
C PRO A 329 18.28 26.04 5.94
N ALA A 330 19.34 25.62 5.25
CA ALA A 330 19.30 24.52 4.29
C ALA A 330 18.95 23.16 4.94
N VAL A 331 19.43 22.91 6.18
CA VAL A 331 19.07 21.70 6.92
C VAL A 331 17.61 21.77 7.40
N ARG A 332 17.16 22.97 7.82
CA ARG A 332 15.75 23.18 8.19
C ARG A 332 14.81 22.95 7.01
N GLU A 333 15.18 23.40 5.82
CA GLU A 333 14.40 23.17 4.59
C GLU A 333 14.27 21.67 4.32
N LEU A 334 15.37 20.92 4.31
CA LEU A 334 15.35 19.46 4.14
C LEU A 334 14.45 18.77 5.17
N LEU A 335 14.56 19.12 6.45
CA LEU A 335 13.75 18.52 7.50
C LEU A 335 12.26 18.89 7.39
N ALA A 336 11.94 20.11 6.95
CA ALA A 336 10.57 20.54 6.72
C ALA A 336 9.95 19.78 5.54
N ASP A 337 10.67 19.68 4.41
CA ASP A 337 10.24 18.90 3.25
C ASP A 337 9.98 17.44 3.63
N MET A 338 10.90 16.79 4.34
CA MET A 338 10.75 15.41 4.81
C MET A 338 9.50 15.26 5.68
N SER A 339 9.29 16.17 6.62
CA SER A 339 8.14 16.13 7.54
C SER A 339 6.80 16.29 6.81
N VAL A 340 6.72 17.27 5.91
CA VAL A 340 5.49 17.55 5.15
C VAL A 340 5.20 16.44 4.15
N ASP A 341 6.20 15.88 3.49
CA ASP A 341 6.08 14.74 2.58
C ASP A 341 5.50 13.51 3.28
N VAL A 342 6.00 13.17 4.48
CA VAL A 342 5.47 12.03 5.27
C VAL A 342 4.03 12.26 5.70
N GLN A 343 3.70 13.48 6.17
CA GLN A 343 2.34 13.86 6.56
C GLN A 343 1.38 13.81 5.35
N ALA A 344 1.83 14.25 4.17
CA ALA A 344 1.07 14.20 2.92
C ALA A 344 0.74 12.75 2.52
N SER A 345 1.75 11.87 2.57
CA SER A 345 1.60 10.45 2.28
C SER A 345 0.59 9.79 3.22
N ARG A 346 0.71 10.05 4.52
CA ARG A 346 -0.21 9.53 5.54
C ARG A 346 -1.64 9.99 5.31
N ALA A 347 -1.85 11.28 5.10
CA ALA A 347 -3.17 11.84 4.86
C ALA A 347 -3.84 11.22 3.62
N LEU A 348 -3.08 11.11 2.51
CA LEU A 348 -3.57 10.50 1.27
C LEU A 348 -3.88 9.01 1.44
N ALA A 349 -2.97 8.24 2.05
CA ALA A 349 -3.14 6.79 2.24
C ALA A 349 -4.35 6.48 3.15
N TYR A 350 -4.50 7.20 4.26
CA TYR A 350 -5.60 6.94 5.20
C TYR A 350 -6.95 7.39 4.62
N PHE A 351 -7.00 8.49 3.87
CA PHE A 351 -8.21 8.89 3.17
C PHE A 351 -8.58 7.88 2.06
N ALA A 352 -7.63 7.41 1.27
CA ALA A 352 -7.86 6.37 0.28
C ALA A 352 -8.39 5.07 0.93
N ALA A 353 -7.82 4.65 2.06
CA ALA A 353 -8.28 3.48 2.80
C ALA A 353 -9.71 3.65 3.35
N LYS A 354 -10.05 4.84 3.88
CA LYS A 354 -11.44 5.16 4.27
C LYS A 354 -12.41 5.02 3.09
N CYS A 355 -12.02 5.47 1.90
CA CYS A 355 -12.85 5.31 0.69
C CYS A 355 -13.03 3.82 0.32
N VAL A 356 -12.01 2.97 0.53
CA VAL A 356 -12.13 1.50 0.36
C VAL A 356 -13.15 0.92 1.33
N ASP A 357 -13.09 1.31 2.60
CA ASP A 357 -14.03 0.87 3.63
C ASP A 357 -15.47 1.28 3.31
N LEU A 358 -15.68 2.52 2.86
CA LEU A 358 -17.00 3.02 2.48
C LEU A 358 -17.56 2.29 1.25
N GLU A 359 -16.75 2.04 0.22
CA GLU A 359 -17.18 1.22 -0.93
C GLU A 359 -17.61 -0.17 -0.48
N ALA A 360 -16.78 -0.86 0.30
CA ALA A 360 -17.06 -2.22 0.76
C ALA A 360 -18.31 -2.28 1.65
N GLY A 361 -18.44 -1.34 2.59
CA GLY A 361 -19.59 -1.25 3.49
C GLY A 361 -20.90 -0.96 2.74
N LEU A 362 -20.87 0.03 1.84
CA LEU A 362 -22.02 0.38 0.99
C LEU A 362 -22.40 -0.75 0.03
N SER A 363 -21.43 -1.52 -0.47
CA SER A 363 -21.69 -2.69 -1.31
C SER A 363 -22.49 -3.75 -0.53
N ARG A 364 -22.07 -4.07 0.70
CA ARG A 364 -22.83 -5.00 1.57
C ARG A 364 -24.23 -4.46 1.90
N ALA A 365 -24.34 -3.18 2.22
CA ALA A 365 -25.63 -2.55 2.51
C ALA A 365 -26.56 -2.56 1.28
N PHE A 366 -26.03 -2.28 0.09
CA PHE A 366 -26.80 -2.37 -1.17
C PHE A 366 -27.31 -3.78 -1.46
N GLU A 367 -26.45 -4.80 -1.28
CA GLU A 367 -26.87 -6.20 -1.49
C GLU A 367 -28.05 -6.59 -0.59
N LYS A 368 -28.05 -6.14 0.67
CA LYS A 368 -29.15 -6.37 1.63
C LYS A 368 -30.42 -5.58 1.30
N ALA A 369 -30.26 -4.38 0.75
CA ALA A 369 -31.36 -3.47 0.43
C ALA A 369 -31.97 -3.70 -0.97
N LYS A 370 -31.52 -4.70 -1.73
CA LYS A 370 -32.06 -4.98 -3.07
C LYS A 370 -33.58 -5.13 -3.04
N GLY A 371 -34.24 -4.37 -3.91
CA GLY A 371 -35.71 -4.35 -3.97
C GLY A 371 -36.39 -3.36 -3.02
N THR A 372 -35.66 -2.65 -2.17
CA THR A 372 -36.20 -1.59 -1.31
C THR A 372 -36.05 -0.20 -1.95
N PRO A 373 -36.79 0.83 -1.48
CA PRO A 373 -36.65 2.21 -1.95
C PRO A 373 -35.26 2.82 -1.70
N GLU A 374 -34.46 2.30 -0.76
CA GLU A 374 -33.13 2.79 -0.41
C GLU A 374 -32.04 2.31 -1.37
N ALA A 375 -32.25 1.18 -2.07
CA ALA A 375 -31.24 0.55 -2.93
C ALA A 375 -30.64 1.48 -3.98
N PRO A 376 -31.38 2.38 -4.68
CA PRO A 376 -30.81 3.30 -5.67
C PRO A 376 -29.79 4.28 -5.06
N ALA A 377 -30.09 4.83 -3.88
CA ALA A 377 -29.20 5.77 -3.18
C ALA A 377 -27.90 5.08 -2.71
N LEU A 378 -28.01 3.90 -2.12
CA LEU A 378 -26.87 3.09 -1.72
C LEU A 378 -25.98 2.73 -2.93
N ARG A 379 -26.59 2.33 -4.05
CA ARG A 379 -25.89 2.02 -5.30
C ARG A 379 -25.14 3.25 -5.85
N ALA A 380 -25.76 4.42 -5.82
CA ALA A 380 -25.12 5.65 -6.31
C ALA A 380 -23.89 6.01 -5.47
N ARG A 381 -23.99 5.95 -4.15
CA ARG A 381 -22.87 6.18 -3.24
C ARG A 381 -21.76 5.14 -3.41
N MET A 382 -22.09 3.86 -3.46
CA MET A 382 -21.14 2.78 -3.73
C MET A 382 -20.34 3.03 -5.02
N LYS A 383 -21.03 3.38 -6.12
CA LYS A 383 -20.37 3.67 -7.39
C LYS A 383 -19.44 4.89 -7.31
N ARG A 384 -19.82 5.91 -6.53
CA ARG A 384 -18.97 7.10 -6.29
C ARG A 384 -17.65 6.70 -5.65
N TYR A 385 -17.66 5.94 -4.55
CA TYR A 385 -16.45 5.49 -3.87
C TYR A 385 -15.66 4.47 -4.69
N ALA A 386 -16.30 3.61 -5.45
CA ALA A 386 -15.63 2.74 -6.43
C ALA A 386 -14.85 3.56 -7.48
N GLY A 387 -15.42 4.68 -7.94
CA GLY A 387 -14.72 5.63 -8.82
C GLY A 387 -13.51 6.27 -8.14
N PHE A 388 -13.66 6.70 -6.88
CA PHE A 388 -12.57 7.26 -6.08
C PHE A 388 -11.44 6.24 -5.89
N ASN A 389 -11.74 5.01 -5.51
CA ASN A 389 -10.76 3.97 -5.23
C ASN A 389 -9.92 3.58 -6.45
N LYS A 390 -10.51 3.56 -7.65
CA LYS A 390 -9.76 3.33 -8.91
C LYS A 390 -8.66 4.36 -9.14
N MET A 391 -8.79 5.56 -8.60
CA MET A 391 -7.81 6.64 -8.72
C MET A 391 -6.93 6.76 -7.47
N LEU A 392 -7.54 6.80 -6.28
CA LEU A 392 -6.85 7.10 -5.02
C LEU A 392 -5.90 5.97 -4.57
N THR A 393 -6.30 4.71 -4.71
CA THR A 393 -5.45 3.57 -4.32
C THR A 393 -4.11 3.56 -5.07
N PRO A 394 -4.08 3.63 -6.42
CA PRO A 394 -2.81 3.74 -7.13
C PRO A 394 -2.07 5.07 -6.86
N MET A 395 -2.77 6.19 -6.67
CA MET A 395 -2.13 7.47 -6.30
C MET A 395 -1.43 7.37 -4.94
N ALA A 396 -2.06 6.78 -3.93
CA ALA A 396 -1.47 6.61 -2.60
C ALA A 396 -0.20 5.76 -2.65
N LYS A 397 -0.25 4.62 -3.37
CA LYS A 397 0.93 3.76 -3.57
C LYS A 397 2.04 4.48 -4.33
N TYR A 398 1.72 5.17 -5.42
CA TYR A 398 2.67 5.91 -6.23
C TYR A 398 3.36 7.01 -5.43
N PHE A 399 2.57 7.91 -4.86
CA PHE A 399 3.09 9.05 -4.11
C PHE A 399 3.90 8.61 -2.88
N GLY A 400 3.37 7.69 -2.07
CA GLY A 400 4.06 7.18 -0.89
C GLY A 400 5.41 6.55 -1.24
N SER A 401 5.45 5.75 -2.31
CA SER A 401 6.69 5.10 -2.76
C SER A 401 7.76 6.10 -3.22
N GLU A 402 7.40 7.08 -4.04
CA GLU A 402 8.33 8.12 -4.50
C GLU A 402 8.75 9.05 -3.33
N MET A 403 7.83 9.35 -2.41
CA MET A 403 8.08 10.10 -1.20
C MET A 403 9.11 9.39 -0.30
N SER A 404 8.93 8.09 -0.04
CA SER A 404 9.84 7.34 0.83
C SER A 404 11.28 7.36 0.31
N MET A 405 11.47 7.31 -1.02
CA MET A 405 12.79 7.46 -1.64
C MET A 405 13.38 8.85 -1.41
N ARG A 406 12.59 9.92 -1.62
CA ARG A 406 13.06 11.29 -1.39
C ARG A 406 13.46 11.51 0.06
N VAL A 407 12.58 11.13 0.99
CA VAL A 407 12.79 11.32 2.43
C VAL A 407 13.99 10.51 2.94
N SER A 408 14.10 9.23 2.55
CA SER A 408 15.24 8.40 2.97
C SER A 408 16.57 8.90 2.40
N ASN A 409 16.59 9.37 1.15
CA ASN A 409 17.77 9.99 0.57
C ASN A 409 18.15 11.29 1.29
N SER A 410 17.18 12.14 1.62
CA SER A 410 17.41 13.36 2.40
C SER A 410 17.92 13.07 3.81
N ALA A 411 17.45 11.98 4.44
CA ALA A 411 17.96 11.55 5.74
C ALA A 411 19.46 11.21 5.68
N VAL A 412 19.90 10.48 4.66
CA VAL A 412 21.32 10.20 4.44
C VAL A 412 22.10 11.52 4.27
N ALA A 413 21.56 12.46 3.51
CA ALA A 413 22.20 13.78 3.31
C ALA A 413 22.31 14.59 4.61
N VAL A 414 21.28 14.60 5.45
CA VAL A 414 21.29 15.28 6.77
C VAL A 414 22.35 14.68 7.69
N LEU A 415 22.52 13.35 7.71
CA LEU A 415 23.56 12.70 8.51
C LEU A 415 24.95 12.82 7.88
N GLY A 416 25.06 13.15 6.59
CA GLY A 416 26.32 13.26 5.87
C GLY A 416 27.10 11.93 5.87
N GLY A 417 28.41 11.95 6.13
CA GLY A 417 29.25 10.74 6.17
C GLY A 417 28.73 9.66 7.13
N SER A 418 28.14 10.05 8.26
CA SER A 418 27.52 9.12 9.20
C SER A 418 26.32 8.39 8.57
N GLY A 419 25.53 9.06 7.72
CA GLY A 419 24.40 8.45 7.05
C GLY A 419 24.76 7.40 5.99
N TYR A 420 26.03 7.40 5.56
CA TYR A 420 26.55 6.40 4.62
C TYR A 420 27.08 5.14 5.30
N MET A 421 27.24 5.20 6.63
CA MET A 421 27.77 4.09 7.44
C MET A 421 26.65 3.24 8.01
N LYS A 422 26.88 1.92 8.10
CA LYS A 422 25.92 0.95 8.66
C LYS A 422 25.73 1.07 10.18
N ASP A 423 26.48 1.95 10.84
CA ASP A 423 26.30 2.30 12.26
C ASP A 423 25.02 3.13 12.52
N TYR A 424 24.40 3.63 11.46
CA TYR A 424 23.18 4.44 11.49
C TYR A 424 22.10 3.83 10.60
N PRO A 425 20.83 3.82 11.03
CA PRO A 425 19.77 3.09 10.33
C PRO A 425 19.31 3.71 9.01
N VAL A 426 19.71 4.95 8.68
CA VAL A 426 19.19 5.68 7.53
C VAL A 426 19.61 5.08 6.19
N GLU A 427 20.77 4.41 6.11
CA GLU A 427 21.20 3.69 4.92
C GLU A 427 20.28 2.49 4.63
N ARG A 428 19.83 1.78 5.68
CA ARG A 428 18.86 0.70 5.57
C ARG A 428 17.51 1.22 5.07
N TYR A 429 17.01 2.34 5.63
CA TYR A 429 15.75 2.93 5.19
C TYR A 429 15.78 3.31 3.71
N LEU A 430 16.91 3.81 3.19
CA LEU A 430 17.07 4.10 1.77
C LEU A 430 17.04 2.81 0.92
N ARG A 431 17.71 1.74 1.36
CA ARG A 431 17.70 0.44 0.68
C ARG A 431 16.30 -0.18 0.69
N ASP A 432 15.60 -0.13 1.82
CA ASP A 432 14.26 -0.67 1.98
C ASP A 432 13.23 0.14 1.19
N ALA A 433 13.35 1.45 1.15
CA ALA A 433 12.45 2.31 0.39
C ALA A 433 12.45 1.98 -1.11
N ARG A 434 13.60 1.57 -1.67
CA ARG A 434 13.75 1.39 -3.12
C ARG A 434 12.77 0.38 -3.70
N ILE A 435 12.45 -0.69 -2.99
CA ILE A 435 11.54 -1.72 -3.50
C ILE A 435 10.11 -1.21 -3.66
N THR A 436 9.68 -0.25 -2.84
CA THR A 436 8.30 0.26 -2.84
C THR A 436 7.89 0.87 -4.18
N THR A 437 8.84 1.40 -4.96
CA THR A 437 8.58 1.94 -6.31
C THR A 437 8.52 0.86 -7.40
N ILE A 438 8.83 -0.40 -7.07
CA ILE A 438 8.99 -1.50 -8.02
C ILE A 438 7.88 -2.54 -7.88
N TYR A 439 7.74 -3.16 -6.71
CA TYR A 439 6.82 -4.28 -6.53
C TYR A 439 5.36 -3.85 -6.36
N GLU A 440 4.44 -4.82 -6.44
CA GLU A 440 2.97 -4.59 -6.45
C GLU A 440 2.52 -3.60 -7.55
N GLY A 441 3.25 -3.66 -8.66
CA GLY A 441 3.14 -2.72 -9.78
C GLY A 441 4.04 -1.51 -9.60
N THR A 442 4.90 -1.26 -10.59
CA THR A 442 5.84 -0.13 -10.58
C THR A 442 5.12 1.22 -10.45
N SER A 443 5.87 2.27 -10.07
CA SER A 443 5.34 3.65 -10.04
C SER A 443 4.63 4.03 -11.35
N GLN A 444 5.17 3.63 -12.51
CA GLN A 444 4.52 3.90 -13.80
C GLN A 444 3.21 3.13 -13.97
N LEU A 445 3.10 1.89 -13.51
CA LEU A 445 1.85 1.13 -13.56
C LEU A 445 0.77 1.74 -12.65
N GLN A 446 1.15 2.38 -11.54
CA GLN A 446 0.19 3.12 -10.71
C GLN A 446 -0.31 4.38 -11.43
N VAL A 447 0.57 5.10 -12.13
CA VAL A 447 0.18 6.24 -12.97
C VAL A 447 -0.82 5.80 -14.05
N VAL A 448 -0.53 4.69 -14.77
CA VAL A 448 -1.42 4.11 -15.78
C VAL A 448 -2.78 3.72 -15.18
N ALA A 449 -2.80 3.22 -13.95
CA ALA A 449 -4.05 2.86 -13.27
C ALA A 449 -4.86 4.11 -12.83
N ALA A 450 -4.19 5.17 -12.39
CA ALA A 450 -4.83 6.38 -11.86
C ALA A 450 -5.33 7.34 -12.94
N ILE A 451 -4.67 7.41 -14.10
CA ILE A 451 -4.87 8.46 -15.10
C ILE A 451 -6.32 8.55 -15.60
N ALA A 452 -7.00 7.41 -15.74
CA ALA A 452 -8.41 7.40 -16.18
C ALA A 452 -9.34 8.15 -15.21
N GLY A 453 -9.07 8.11 -13.91
CA GLY A 453 -9.79 8.91 -12.93
C GLY A 453 -9.52 10.41 -13.07
N VAL A 454 -8.25 10.78 -13.29
CA VAL A 454 -7.86 12.18 -13.49
C VAL A 454 -8.53 12.76 -14.75
N THR A 455 -8.43 12.07 -15.87
CA THR A 455 -9.03 12.50 -17.15
C THR A 455 -10.55 12.47 -17.13
N GLY A 456 -11.16 11.64 -16.27
CA GLY A 456 -12.60 11.53 -16.06
C GLY A 456 -13.19 12.54 -15.08
N GLY A 457 -12.40 13.49 -14.54
CA GLY A 457 -12.89 14.53 -13.62
C GLY A 457 -13.07 14.06 -12.16
N THR A 458 -12.57 12.87 -11.81
CA THR A 458 -12.70 12.34 -10.44
C THR A 458 -11.96 13.20 -9.40
N VAL A 459 -10.91 13.95 -9.80
CA VAL A 459 -10.18 14.86 -8.90
C VAL A 459 -11.13 15.90 -8.31
N ALA A 460 -11.91 16.60 -9.14
CA ALA A 460 -12.87 17.60 -8.68
C ALA A 460 -13.91 16.99 -7.71
N ALA A 461 -14.43 15.80 -8.03
CA ALA A 461 -15.39 15.11 -7.18
C ALA A 461 -14.79 14.70 -5.81
N VAL A 462 -13.50 14.37 -5.75
CA VAL A 462 -12.78 14.09 -4.49
C VAL A 462 -12.57 15.38 -3.70
N LEU A 463 -12.26 16.51 -4.36
CA LEU A 463 -12.16 17.81 -3.68
C LEU A 463 -13.49 18.21 -3.04
N ASP A 464 -14.61 18.03 -3.77
CA ASP A 464 -15.96 18.26 -3.22
C ASP A 464 -16.30 17.35 -2.04
N GLU A 465 -15.82 16.10 -2.07
CA GLU A 465 -15.99 15.15 -0.94
C GLU A 465 -15.24 15.61 0.31
N ILE A 466 -14.02 16.11 0.16
CA ILE A 466 -13.16 16.52 1.28
C ILE A 466 -13.59 17.88 1.84
N LEU A 467 -13.81 18.86 0.97
CA LEU A 467 -13.98 20.26 1.35
C LEU A 467 -15.46 20.70 1.41
N GLY A 468 -16.36 19.90 0.84
CA GLY A 468 -17.77 20.26 0.66
C GLY A 468 -18.02 21.05 -0.64
N ALA A 469 -19.25 21.01 -1.14
CA ALA A 469 -19.62 21.73 -2.36
C ALA A 469 -19.42 23.25 -2.17
N GLY A 470 -18.87 23.90 -3.21
CA GLY A 470 -18.62 25.34 -3.19
C GLY A 470 -17.32 25.80 -2.53
N TRP A 471 -16.39 24.90 -2.26
CA TRP A 471 -15.07 25.18 -1.63
C TRP A 471 -14.19 26.17 -2.41
N SER A 472 -14.35 26.24 -3.72
CA SER A 472 -13.44 26.91 -4.64
C SER A 472 -13.13 28.38 -4.31
N PRO A 473 -14.11 29.28 -3.95
CA PRO A 473 -13.78 30.67 -3.62
C PRO A 473 -12.90 30.85 -2.38
N ALA A 474 -12.97 29.92 -1.43
CA ALA A 474 -12.17 29.97 -0.20
C ALA A 474 -10.70 29.55 -0.44
N HIS A 475 -10.39 28.87 -1.55
CA HIS A 475 -9.07 28.29 -1.84
C HIS A 475 -8.54 28.68 -3.24
N PRO A 476 -8.28 29.98 -3.54
CA PRO A 476 -8.00 30.46 -4.88
C PRO A 476 -6.77 29.83 -5.54
N ARG A 477 -5.74 29.45 -4.77
CA ARG A 477 -4.53 28.79 -5.31
C ARG A 477 -4.83 27.37 -5.82
N MET A 478 -5.67 26.62 -5.10
CA MET A 478 -6.12 25.28 -5.51
C MET A 478 -7.06 25.39 -6.71
N THR A 479 -7.98 26.37 -6.70
CA THR A 479 -8.89 26.64 -7.82
C THR A 479 -8.11 26.95 -9.10
N ALA A 480 -7.07 27.79 -9.01
CA ALA A 480 -6.22 28.10 -10.15
C ALA A 480 -5.50 26.84 -10.69
N LEU A 481 -4.94 25.99 -9.82
CA LEU A 481 -4.27 24.75 -10.27
C LEU A 481 -5.26 23.75 -10.88
N LEU A 482 -6.50 23.66 -10.36
CA LEU A 482 -7.53 22.81 -10.95
C LEU A 482 -7.89 23.28 -12.37
N ALA A 483 -8.07 24.59 -12.57
CA ALA A 483 -8.31 25.16 -13.88
C ALA A 483 -7.14 24.92 -14.85
N GLU A 484 -5.89 25.01 -14.38
CA GLU A 484 -4.71 24.69 -15.19
C GLU A 484 -4.64 23.20 -15.54
N LEU A 485 -5.07 22.31 -14.64
CA LEU A 485 -5.21 20.88 -14.90
C LEU A 485 -6.25 20.63 -16.01
N ASP A 486 -7.41 21.29 -15.95
CA ASP A 486 -8.46 21.18 -16.98
C ASP A 486 -7.95 21.62 -18.36
N VAL A 487 -7.18 22.71 -18.43
CA VAL A 487 -6.54 23.17 -19.67
C VAL A 487 -5.54 22.14 -20.20
N ALA A 488 -4.72 21.54 -19.32
CA ALA A 488 -3.77 20.51 -19.72
C ALA A 488 -4.48 19.22 -20.18
N LEU A 489 -5.60 18.86 -19.54
CA LEU A 489 -6.44 17.74 -19.96
C LEU A 489 -7.06 17.99 -21.33
N GLN A 490 -7.47 19.24 -21.62
CA GLN A 490 -7.96 19.61 -22.96
C GLN A 490 -6.85 19.49 -24.00
N ALA A 491 -5.64 19.96 -23.71
CA ALA A 491 -4.49 19.79 -24.61
C ALA A 491 -4.21 18.32 -24.95
N VAL A 492 -4.34 17.40 -23.97
CA VAL A 492 -4.22 15.95 -24.24
C VAL A 492 -5.35 15.45 -25.14
N LYS A 493 -6.59 15.92 -24.95
CA LYS A 493 -7.72 15.55 -25.82
C LYS A 493 -7.54 16.05 -27.24
N ASP A 494 -7.00 17.25 -27.42
CA ASP A 494 -6.74 17.82 -28.74
C ASP A 494 -5.67 17.03 -29.51
N HIS A 495 -4.80 16.32 -28.80
CA HIS A 495 -3.81 15.38 -29.35
C HIS A 495 -4.26 13.90 -29.28
N ALA A 496 -5.56 13.65 -29.22
CA ALA A 496 -6.14 12.31 -29.00
C ALA A 496 -5.71 11.23 -30.02
N ALA A 497 -5.20 11.61 -31.19
CA ALA A 497 -4.63 10.69 -32.18
C ALA A 497 -3.29 10.08 -31.73
N SER A 498 -2.62 10.67 -30.73
CA SER A 498 -1.32 10.20 -30.22
C SER A 498 -1.46 9.54 -28.85
N LYS A 499 -1.49 8.21 -28.84
CA LYS A 499 -1.41 7.42 -27.59
C LYS A 499 -0.15 7.76 -26.81
N ASP A 500 0.97 7.94 -27.50
CA ASP A 500 2.25 8.24 -26.87
C ASP A 500 2.21 9.58 -26.11
N TYR A 501 1.51 10.59 -26.64
CA TYR A 501 1.34 11.86 -25.95
C TYR A 501 0.52 11.74 -24.65
N HIS A 502 -0.55 10.96 -24.69
CA HIS A 502 -1.33 10.64 -23.49
C HIS A 502 -0.47 9.94 -22.44
N ASP A 503 0.23 8.88 -22.83
CA ASP A 503 1.03 8.07 -21.92
C ASP A 503 2.23 8.87 -21.35
N TYR A 504 2.87 9.70 -22.18
CA TYR A 504 3.95 10.59 -21.77
C TYR A 504 3.51 11.68 -20.80
N SER A 505 2.30 12.19 -20.97
CA SER A 505 1.71 13.26 -20.14
C SER A 505 1.15 12.75 -18.81
N ALA A 506 0.77 11.47 -18.72
CA ALA A 506 -0.01 10.89 -17.64
C ALA A 506 0.56 11.15 -16.24
N ARG A 507 1.89 10.99 -16.05
CA ARG A 507 2.54 11.20 -14.75
C ARG A 507 2.33 12.61 -14.23
N ARG A 508 2.49 13.63 -15.07
CA ARG A 508 2.36 15.06 -14.70
C ARG A 508 0.93 15.43 -14.32
N LEU A 509 -0.04 14.84 -15.02
CA LEU A 509 -1.46 15.02 -14.71
C LEU A 509 -1.83 14.36 -13.38
N VAL A 510 -1.32 13.17 -13.11
CA VAL A 510 -1.50 12.45 -11.84
C VAL A 510 -0.85 13.22 -10.68
N ASP A 511 0.37 13.75 -10.87
CA ASP A 511 1.08 14.55 -9.87
C ASP A 511 0.28 15.81 -9.50
N ALA A 512 -0.31 16.50 -10.47
CA ALA A 512 -1.17 17.66 -10.24
C ALA A 512 -2.44 17.28 -9.45
N GLY A 513 -3.07 16.16 -9.79
CA GLY A 513 -4.20 15.61 -9.03
C GLY A 513 -3.85 15.32 -7.59
N ILE A 514 -2.70 14.69 -7.34
CA ILE A 514 -2.20 14.39 -5.99
C ILE A 514 -1.94 15.70 -5.22
N ALA A 515 -1.28 16.69 -5.85
CA ALA A 515 -0.98 17.97 -5.21
C ALA A 515 -2.25 18.68 -4.71
N LEU A 516 -3.34 18.64 -5.49
CA LEU A 516 -4.64 19.18 -5.15
C LEU A 516 -5.31 18.42 -4.00
N ILE A 517 -5.35 17.07 -4.09
CA ILE A 517 -6.01 16.23 -3.09
C ILE A 517 -5.31 16.34 -1.74
N VAL A 518 -3.98 16.33 -1.70
CA VAL A 518 -3.21 16.51 -0.46
C VAL A 518 -3.44 17.89 0.14
N ALA A 519 -3.47 18.96 -0.69
CA ALA A 519 -3.79 20.29 -0.22
C ALA A 519 -5.18 20.33 0.45
N ALA A 520 -6.19 19.70 -0.15
CA ALA A 520 -7.54 19.60 0.43
C ALA A 520 -7.56 18.85 1.75
N LEU A 521 -6.82 17.76 1.86
CA LEU A 521 -6.68 17.00 3.11
C LEU A 521 -6.00 17.82 4.21
N PHE A 522 -4.96 18.60 3.87
CA PHE A 522 -4.33 19.51 4.83
C PHE A 522 -5.24 20.65 5.27
N VAL A 523 -6.04 21.21 4.35
CA VAL A 523 -7.11 22.17 4.72
C VAL A 523 -8.03 21.54 5.75
N LYS A 524 -8.53 20.32 5.49
CA LYS A 524 -9.45 19.64 6.40
C LYS A 524 -8.86 19.35 7.77
N LEU A 525 -7.59 18.94 7.81
CA LEU A 525 -6.86 18.69 9.05
C LEU A 525 -6.62 20.00 9.83
N ALA A 526 -6.32 21.10 9.14
CA ALA A 526 -6.16 22.42 9.76
C ALA A 526 -7.48 22.93 10.33
N GLU A 527 -8.59 22.83 9.58
CA GLU A 527 -9.95 23.20 10.06
C GLU A 527 -10.37 22.41 11.32
N LYS A 528 -9.91 21.17 11.46
CA LYS A 528 -10.10 20.35 12.66
C LYS A 528 -9.17 20.73 13.83
N GLY A 529 -8.33 21.76 13.67
CA GLY A 529 -7.40 22.24 14.70
C GLY A 529 -6.21 21.31 14.94
N VAL A 530 -5.86 20.45 13.99
CA VAL A 530 -4.69 19.58 14.12
C VAL A 530 -3.41 20.43 14.08
N ALA A 531 -2.64 20.37 15.17
CA ALA A 531 -1.46 21.20 15.36
C ALA A 531 -0.44 21.05 14.20
N GLY A 532 0.06 22.19 13.70
CA GLY A 532 1.06 22.25 12.64
C GLY A 532 0.52 22.08 11.21
N LYS A 533 -0.78 21.78 11.01
CA LYS A 533 -1.33 21.56 9.67
C LYS A 533 -1.48 22.83 8.85
N ASP A 534 -1.67 23.99 9.46
CA ASP A 534 -1.63 25.28 8.77
C ASP A 534 -0.24 25.55 8.17
N ALA A 535 0.82 25.25 8.93
CA ALA A 535 2.20 25.38 8.45
C ALA A 535 2.50 24.37 7.36
N ALA A 536 2.06 23.10 7.52
CA ALA A 536 2.23 22.06 6.51
C ALA A 536 1.47 22.40 5.21
N LEU A 537 0.23 22.88 5.31
CA LEU A 537 -0.55 23.38 4.17
C LEU A 537 0.18 24.52 3.47
N THR A 538 0.64 25.52 4.23
CA THR A 538 1.36 26.67 3.67
C THR A 538 2.62 26.23 2.94
N HIS A 539 3.39 25.32 3.54
CA HIS A 539 4.59 24.77 2.91
C HIS A 539 4.23 23.99 1.64
N TRP A 540 3.25 23.09 1.70
CA TRP A 540 2.78 22.30 0.56
C TRP A 540 2.34 23.19 -0.62
N LEU A 541 1.54 24.21 -0.34
CA LEU A 541 1.09 25.16 -1.36
C LEU A 541 2.25 25.94 -2.01
N ASN A 542 3.35 26.17 -1.30
CA ASN A 542 4.50 26.91 -1.83
C ASN A 542 5.55 26.00 -2.51
N ALA A 543 5.63 24.72 -2.14
CA ALA A 543 6.56 23.77 -2.72
C ALA A 543 5.94 22.97 -3.88
N GLU A 544 4.81 22.31 -3.62
CA GLU A 544 4.25 21.31 -4.56
C GLU A 544 3.34 21.90 -5.64
N LEU A 545 2.56 22.95 -5.34
CA LEU A 545 1.72 23.54 -6.40
C LEU A 545 2.55 24.14 -7.54
N PRO A 546 3.64 24.89 -7.30
CA PRO A 546 4.53 25.34 -8.37
C PRO A 546 5.16 24.20 -9.17
N ARG A 547 5.54 23.10 -8.50
CA ARG A 547 6.09 21.91 -9.16
C ARG A 547 5.04 21.26 -10.08
N ALA A 548 3.81 21.11 -9.60
CA ALA A 548 2.70 20.61 -10.40
C ALA A 548 2.43 21.51 -11.63
N ARG A 549 2.40 22.84 -11.45
CA ARG A 549 2.27 23.80 -12.56
C ARG A 549 3.33 23.63 -13.62
N ALA A 550 4.59 23.52 -13.23
CA ALA A 550 5.69 23.30 -14.19
C ALA A 550 5.47 22.00 -15.00
N GLY A 551 4.94 20.96 -14.35
CA GLY A 551 4.52 19.73 -15.01
C GLY A 551 3.41 19.94 -16.03
N LEU A 552 2.36 20.71 -15.66
CA LEU A 552 1.23 21.02 -16.55
C LEU A 552 1.63 21.91 -17.72
N GLU A 553 2.55 22.89 -17.51
CA GLU A 553 3.11 23.70 -18.61
C GLU A 553 3.82 22.81 -19.64
N ARG A 554 4.58 21.82 -19.19
CA ARG A 554 5.21 20.87 -20.10
C ARG A 554 4.19 20.03 -20.87
N VAL A 555 3.07 19.66 -20.27
CA VAL A 555 1.97 19.00 -20.98
C VAL A 555 1.41 19.94 -22.04
N LYS A 556 1.05 21.18 -21.67
CA LYS A 556 0.46 22.16 -22.60
C LYS A 556 1.37 22.53 -23.77
N SER A 557 2.69 22.46 -23.60
CA SER A 557 3.66 22.79 -24.65
C SER A 557 3.68 21.81 -25.84
N GLY A 558 3.07 20.62 -25.69
CA GLY A 558 3.12 19.56 -26.72
C GLY A 558 4.50 18.93 -26.92
N TYR A 559 5.47 19.23 -26.04
CA TYR A 559 6.86 18.73 -26.18
C TYR A 559 6.96 17.23 -25.99
N MET A 560 7.42 16.54 -27.04
CA MET A 560 7.57 15.09 -27.11
C MET A 560 9.01 14.64 -27.41
N GLY A 561 9.99 15.53 -27.24
CA GLY A 561 11.40 15.24 -27.57
C GLY A 561 11.92 13.88 -27.06
N PRO A 562 11.72 13.47 -25.79
CA PRO A 562 12.18 12.16 -25.31
C PRO A 562 11.57 10.94 -26.01
N VAL A 563 10.45 11.09 -26.70
CA VAL A 563 9.81 10.05 -27.51
C VAL A 563 10.20 10.19 -28.98
N ALA A 564 10.13 11.42 -29.52
CA ALA A 564 10.40 11.69 -30.94
C ALA A 564 11.89 11.59 -31.28
N ASP A 565 12.76 12.06 -30.41
CA ASP A 565 14.22 12.14 -30.61
C ASP A 565 14.98 11.12 -29.75
N PHE A 566 14.34 10.00 -29.41
CA PHE A 566 14.86 9.02 -28.43
C PHE A 566 16.30 8.59 -28.75
N GLU A 567 16.58 8.16 -29.98
CA GLU A 567 17.90 7.67 -30.38
C GLU A 567 19.00 8.77 -30.33
N ALA A 568 18.61 10.04 -30.53
CA ALA A 568 19.55 11.16 -30.42
C ALA A 568 19.83 11.52 -28.94
N LEU A 569 18.82 11.39 -28.06
CA LEU A 569 18.94 11.72 -26.65
C LEU A 569 19.52 10.59 -25.79
N ALA A 570 19.30 9.35 -26.20
CA ALA A 570 19.72 8.13 -25.51
C ALA A 570 20.28 7.12 -26.55
N PRO A 571 21.41 7.43 -27.19
CA PRO A 571 21.97 6.55 -28.21
C PRO A 571 22.33 5.19 -27.63
N ALA A 572 22.17 4.14 -28.42
CA ALA A 572 22.58 2.80 -28.02
C ALA A 572 24.08 2.77 -27.73
N VAL A 573 24.46 2.08 -26.65
CA VAL A 573 25.88 1.84 -26.35
C VAL A 573 26.35 0.77 -27.34
N VAL A 574 27.16 1.20 -28.33
CA VAL A 574 27.81 0.26 -29.25
C VAL A 574 28.91 -0.45 -28.46
N THR A 575 28.74 -1.74 -28.20
CA THR A 575 29.83 -2.60 -27.74
C THR A 575 30.53 -3.11 -28.99
N ASP A 576 31.79 -2.65 -29.21
CA ASP A 576 32.68 -3.24 -30.23
C ASP A 576 32.93 -4.73 -29.96
#